data_14c54eb253ecc310cffb336960933600
#
_entry.id   14c54eb253ecc310cffb336960933600
#
_cell.length_a   1.000
_cell.length_b   1.000
_cell.length_c   1.000
_cell.angle_alpha   90.00
_cell.angle_beta   90.00
_cell.angle_gamma   90.00
#
_symmetry.space_group_name_H-M   'P 1'
#
loop_
_entity.id
_entity.type
_entity.pdbx_description
1 polymer ?
#
loop_
_entity_poly.entity_id
_entity_poly.type
_entity_poly.pdbx_seq_one_letter_code
_entity_poly.pdbx_strand_id
1 'polypeptide(L)'
;MHWGAALAASLVLAPFQAQAHAFGARYDLPLPLGMYLAAAGIAVAVSFLGALLFLRVGRARPLHLDIPIPAKVRRAFSTALGIVGVLGLAVLLGAAFSGPQEAVRNFATVWVWVIWWVGFVLFSALVVCLWPQIDPFRRLAAFSVWGTGRPWTDSAANLPSAFGLLAPAGLLAIAWIELISDWSEDPHAVGLLVTAYLVVALLGGLAFGLQWFCVADPLSRIFEVLGRVAPLSVVSRKALRLRPPGEGLLNRSEPIRGEVALVTGLIGIVLFDGLSETPVWAAVLDFVSDSQSLRPALLWLRAQGADLIQVIRTIGLLATIAGFYGAYLLLILLMRMLAGARLTIGQLARAFVGTLLPIAVAYHLSHYISYLLIAGQLVFPAASDPFGLGWDVFGTQNWSINISVIGARQIWWIGFTALIAGHALSVLVAHRRALQLFKDSRRAALSQIPMTIAMVGLTVLSLWILSQPITK
;
A
#
# COMPACT_ATOMS: atom_id res chain seq x y z
N MET A 1 -41.15 -32.45 6.01
CA MET A 1 -39.83 -32.12 6.57
C MET A 1 -38.82 -31.72 5.48
N HIS A 2 -39.14 -30.73 4.63
CA HIS A 2 -38.24 -30.31 3.50
C HIS A 2 -37.95 -28.81 3.46
N TRP A 3 -38.31 -28.07 4.50
CA TRP A 3 -38.09 -26.60 4.55
C TRP A 3 -36.82 -26.17 5.32
N GLY A 4 -36.19 -27.09 6.03
CA GLY A 4 -34.97 -26.80 6.80
C GLY A 4 -33.67 -26.82 5.98
N ALA A 5 -33.64 -27.53 4.86
CA ALA A 5 -32.43 -27.65 4.04
C ALA A 5 -32.24 -26.47 3.06
N ALA A 6 -33.35 -25.82 2.67
CA ALA A 6 -33.31 -24.69 1.77
C ALA A 6 -32.84 -23.38 2.48
N LEU A 7 -33.10 -23.25 3.79
CA LEU A 7 -32.63 -22.09 4.57
C LEU A 7 -31.15 -22.20 4.96
N ALA A 8 -30.62 -23.42 5.09
CA ALA A 8 -29.18 -23.61 5.36
C ALA A 8 -28.31 -23.38 4.11
N ALA A 9 -28.86 -23.67 2.91
CA ALA A 9 -28.15 -23.43 1.65
C ALA A 9 -28.13 -21.95 1.22
N SER A 10 -29.12 -21.15 1.62
CA SER A 10 -29.19 -19.72 1.31
C SER A 10 -28.32 -18.84 2.21
N LEU A 11 -27.83 -19.35 3.34
CA LEU A 11 -26.87 -18.65 4.22
C LEU A 11 -25.40 -18.85 3.82
N VAL A 12 -25.11 -19.76 2.87
CA VAL A 12 -23.75 -20.06 2.42
C VAL A 12 -23.38 -19.32 1.11
N LEU A 13 -24.36 -18.69 0.45
CA LEU A 13 -24.17 -18.02 -0.86
C LEU A 13 -24.37 -16.50 -0.79
N ALA A 14 -24.15 -15.87 0.36
CA ALA A 14 -23.94 -14.43 0.35
C ALA A 14 -22.64 -14.15 -0.44
N PRO A 15 -22.64 -13.26 -1.45
CA PRO A 15 -21.43 -12.91 -2.16
C PRO A 15 -20.43 -12.38 -1.12
N PHE A 16 -19.31 -13.07 -0.98
CA PHE A 16 -18.17 -12.56 -0.21
C PHE A 16 -17.63 -11.36 -0.99
N GLN A 17 -18.18 -10.19 -0.73
CA GLN A 17 -17.51 -8.97 -1.14
C GLN A 17 -16.14 -8.95 -0.49
N ALA A 18 -15.10 -8.68 -1.25
CA ALA A 18 -13.71 -8.58 -0.79
C ALA A 18 -13.56 -7.38 0.14
N GLN A 19 -13.92 -7.54 1.40
CA GLN A 19 -13.97 -6.47 2.40
C GLN A 19 -12.94 -6.73 3.48
N ALA A 20 -11.98 -5.83 3.59
CA ALA A 20 -10.88 -5.91 4.55
C ALA A 20 -11.34 -6.13 6.02
N HIS A 21 -12.59 -5.83 6.35
CA HIS A 21 -13.15 -5.90 7.71
C HIS A 21 -14.28 -6.91 7.90
N ALA A 22 -14.70 -7.65 6.87
CA ALA A 22 -15.89 -8.52 6.90
C ALA A 22 -15.88 -9.62 7.98
N PHE A 23 -14.74 -9.86 8.64
CA PHE A 23 -14.54 -10.95 9.60
C PHE A 23 -14.27 -10.49 11.03
N GLY A 24 -14.36 -9.18 11.32
CA GLY A 24 -14.07 -8.66 12.66
C GLY A 24 -15.29 -8.62 13.56
N ALA A 25 -15.39 -9.56 14.53
CA ALA A 25 -16.27 -9.34 15.67
C ALA A 25 -15.86 -8.06 16.40
N ARG A 26 -16.84 -7.23 16.82
CA ARG A 26 -16.58 -6.02 17.62
C ARG A 26 -15.84 -6.40 18.90
N TYR A 27 -14.73 -5.72 19.18
CA TYR A 27 -14.02 -5.82 20.44
C TYR A 27 -14.51 -4.71 21.38
N ASP A 28 -15.20 -5.10 22.44
CA ASP A 28 -15.57 -4.13 23.48
C ASP A 28 -14.32 -3.74 24.30
N LEU A 29 -13.92 -2.48 24.13
CA LEU A 29 -12.72 -1.95 24.76
C LEU A 29 -12.89 -1.93 26.27
N PRO A 30 -11.90 -2.41 27.06
CA PRO A 30 -11.96 -2.40 28.53
C PRO A 30 -11.91 -0.98 29.12
N LEU A 31 -11.48 0.02 28.36
CA LEU A 31 -11.42 1.44 28.72
C LEU A 31 -12.16 2.27 27.67
N PRO A 32 -12.65 3.47 28.02
CA PRO A 32 -13.25 4.38 27.06
C PRO A 32 -12.30 4.69 25.91
N LEU A 33 -12.80 4.69 24.66
CA LEU A 33 -12.03 4.96 23.45
C LEU A 33 -11.16 6.22 23.57
N GLY A 34 -11.70 7.29 24.16
CA GLY A 34 -10.96 8.55 24.37
C GLY A 34 -9.63 8.38 25.11
N MET A 35 -9.53 7.40 26.03
CA MET A 35 -8.28 7.12 26.74
C MET A 35 -7.22 6.50 25.81
N TYR A 36 -7.62 5.60 24.90
CA TYR A 36 -6.72 5.04 23.90
C TYR A 36 -6.24 6.11 22.93
N LEU A 37 -7.15 6.96 22.45
CA LEU A 37 -6.82 8.07 21.54
C LEU A 37 -5.85 9.06 22.21
N ALA A 38 -6.12 9.44 23.45
CA ALA A 38 -5.24 10.34 24.22
C ALA A 38 -3.87 9.71 24.48
N ALA A 39 -3.82 8.45 24.93
CA ALA A 39 -2.57 7.73 25.18
C ALA A 39 -1.70 7.62 23.91
N ALA A 40 -2.31 7.30 22.77
CA ALA A 40 -1.60 7.22 21.50
C ALA A 40 -1.05 8.57 21.04
N GLY A 41 -1.86 9.62 21.12
CA GLY A 41 -1.43 10.99 20.80
C GLY A 41 -0.28 11.45 21.69
N ILE A 42 -0.36 11.19 23.00
CA ILE A 42 0.70 11.49 23.97
C ILE A 42 1.97 10.70 23.64
N ALA A 43 1.87 9.40 23.31
CA ALA A 43 3.02 8.58 22.96
C ALA A 43 3.78 9.13 21.74
N VAL A 44 3.07 9.59 20.72
CA VAL A 44 3.67 10.24 19.54
C VAL A 44 4.31 11.58 19.91
N ALA A 45 3.65 12.42 20.71
CA ALA A 45 4.20 13.68 21.19
C ALA A 45 5.47 13.48 22.03
N VAL A 46 5.47 12.50 22.94
CA VAL A 46 6.65 12.12 23.77
C VAL A 46 7.79 11.58 22.91
N SER A 47 7.49 10.84 21.83
CA SER A 47 8.53 10.38 20.90
C SER A 47 9.25 11.55 20.23
N PHE A 48 8.54 12.64 19.94
CA PHE A 48 9.15 13.88 19.42
C PHE A 48 10.04 14.57 20.46
N LEU A 49 9.57 14.67 21.70
CA LEU A 49 10.40 15.23 22.79
C LEU A 49 11.66 14.40 22.98
N GLY A 50 11.55 13.08 22.96
CA GLY A 50 12.69 12.18 22.98
C GLY A 50 13.66 12.43 21.82
N ALA A 51 13.13 12.59 20.60
CA ALA A 51 13.95 12.92 19.45
C ALA A 51 14.70 14.24 19.61
N LEU A 52 14.05 15.29 20.11
CA LEU A 52 14.66 16.60 20.39
C LEU A 52 15.80 16.51 21.45
N LEU A 53 15.61 15.71 22.48
CA LEU A 53 16.57 15.61 23.59
C LEU A 53 17.79 14.75 23.23
N PHE A 54 17.60 13.66 22.52
CA PHE A 54 18.63 12.64 22.31
C PHE A 54 19.29 12.68 20.93
N LEU A 55 18.60 13.21 19.89
CA LEU A 55 19.17 13.32 18.55
C LEU A 55 19.84 14.68 18.36
N ARG A 56 21.13 14.67 17.99
CA ARG A 56 21.93 15.88 17.76
C ARG A 56 22.57 15.87 16.37
N VAL A 57 22.85 17.06 15.83
CA VAL A 57 23.57 17.24 14.56
C VAL A 57 24.91 16.51 14.62
N GLY A 58 25.22 15.73 13.58
CA GLY A 58 26.56 15.13 13.36
C GLY A 58 26.87 13.84 14.14
N ARG A 59 25.98 13.32 14.98
CA ARG A 59 26.22 12.11 15.79
C ARG A 59 25.62 10.81 15.27
N ALA A 60 24.74 10.84 14.29
CA ALA A 60 24.13 9.63 13.75
C ALA A 60 25.06 8.98 12.72
N ARG A 61 25.96 8.10 13.17
CA ARG A 61 26.58 7.13 12.25
C ARG A 61 25.49 6.16 11.80
N PRO A 62 25.40 5.84 10.47
CA PRO A 62 24.47 4.84 10.00
C PRO A 62 24.81 3.50 10.67
N LEU A 63 23.86 2.96 11.44
CA LEU A 63 24.03 1.65 12.08
C LEU A 63 23.56 0.59 11.08
N HIS A 64 24.49 -0.02 10.35
CA HIS A 64 24.16 -1.10 9.44
C HIS A 64 25.23 -2.19 9.47
N LEU A 65 24.80 -3.42 9.22
CA LEU A 65 25.63 -4.59 9.06
C LEU A 65 25.51 -5.08 7.60
N ASP A 66 26.63 -5.07 6.88
CA ASP A 66 26.69 -5.60 5.52
C ASP A 66 27.14 -7.06 5.54
N ILE A 67 26.26 -7.96 5.13
CA ILE A 67 26.52 -9.40 5.05
C ILE A 67 26.90 -9.70 3.59
N PRO A 68 28.16 -10.07 3.29
CA PRO A 68 28.60 -10.34 1.94
C PRO A 68 27.91 -11.61 1.39
N ILE A 69 27.37 -11.53 0.18
CA ILE A 69 26.77 -12.67 -0.52
C ILE A 69 27.59 -12.96 -1.77
N PRO A 70 28.09 -14.21 -1.95
CA PRO A 70 28.81 -14.60 -3.14
C PRO A 70 28.01 -14.32 -4.41
N ALA A 71 28.67 -13.80 -5.45
CA ALA A 71 28.00 -13.38 -6.69
C ALA A 71 27.24 -14.53 -7.36
N LYS A 72 27.77 -15.77 -7.28
CA LYS A 72 27.10 -16.99 -7.81
C LYS A 72 25.77 -17.25 -7.10
N VAL A 73 25.76 -17.24 -5.75
CA VAL A 73 24.55 -17.46 -4.93
C VAL A 73 23.50 -16.41 -5.24
N ARG A 74 23.89 -15.14 -5.29
CA ARG A 74 22.97 -14.05 -5.60
C ARG A 74 22.38 -14.16 -7.01
N ARG A 75 23.21 -14.49 -8.02
CA ARG A 75 22.69 -14.70 -9.40
C ARG A 75 21.70 -15.86 -9.44
N ALA A 76 22.06 -17.00 -8.85
CA ALA A 76 21.18 -18.16 -8.78
C ALA A 76 19.85 -17.83 -8.10
N PHE A 77 19.90 -17.14 -6.96
CA PHE A 77 18.70 -16.70 -6.24
C PHE A 77 17.84 -15.72 -7.05
N SER A 78 18.45 -14.69 -7.66
CA SER A 78 17.71 -13.74 -8.50
C SER A 78 17.12 -14.42 -9.75
N THR A 79 17.83 -15.38 -10.35
CA THR A 79 17.32 -16.13 -11.50
C THR A 79 16.16 -17.03 -11.07
N ALA A 80 16.29 -17.76 -9.96
CA ALA A 80 15.21 -18.61 -9.43
C ALA A 80 13.96 -17.80 -9.12
N LEU A 81 14.10 -16.66 -8.42
CA LEU A 81 12.96 -15.75 -8.14
C LEU A 81 12.32 -15.22 -9.43
N GLY A 82 13.15 -14.87 -10.44
CA GLY A 82 12.62 -14.41 -11.72
C GLY A 82 11.83 -15.49 -12.46
N ILE A 83 12.29 -16.74 -12.42
CA ILE A 83 11.57 -17.90 -12.99
C ILE A 83 10.25 -18.09 -12.22
N VAL A 84 10.28 -18.09 -10.89
CA VAL A 84 9.07 -18.20 -10.05
C VAL A 84 8.08 -17.08 -10.38
N GLY A 85 8.54 -15.84 -10.57
CA GLY A 85 7.68 -14.72 -10.95
C GLY A 85 7.01 -14.94 -12.32
N VAL A 86 7.77 -15.35 -13.34
CA VAL A 86 7.23 -15.57 -14.69
C VAL A 86 6.27 -16.76 -14.71
N LEU A 87 6.61 -17.88 -14.05
CA LEU A 87 5.71 -19.03 -13.93
C LEU A 87 4.46 -18.68 -13.13
N GLY A 88 4.61 -17.92 -12.03
CA GLY A 88 3.48 -17.44 -11.25
C GLY A 88 2.52 -16.56 -12.07
N LEU A 89 3.06 -15.66 -12.93
CA LEU A 89 2.25 -14.87 -13.86
C LEU A 89 1.51 -15.75 -14.87
N ALA A 90 2.17 -16.77 -15.41
CA ALA A 90 1.53 -17.70 -16.36
C ALA A 90 0.39 -18.49 -15.72
N VAL A 91 0.58 -19.01 -14.48
CA VAL A 91 -0.47 -19.70 -13.72
C VAL A 91 -1.61 -18.72 -13.39
N LEU A 92 -1.30 -17.49 -12.98
CA LEU A 92 -2.30 -16.47 -12.68
C LEU A 92 -3.18 -16.17 -13.89
N LEU A 93 -2.58 -15.89 -15.06
CA LEU A 93 -3.33 -15.61 -16.28
C LEU A 93 -4.12 -16.84 -16.74
N GLY A 94 -3.54 -18.04 -16.67
CA GLY A 94 -4.25 -19.27 -16.95
C GLY A 94 -5.46 -19.46 -16.04
N ALA A 95 -5.32 -19.26 -14.74
CA ALA A 95 -6.40 -19.38 -13.77
C ALA A 95 -7.48 -18.29 -13.97
N ALA A 96 -7.10 -17.07 -14.31
CA ALA A 96 -8.04 -15.97 -14.57
C ALA A 96 -8.96 -16.28 -15.75
N PHE A 97 -8.42 -16.85 -16.84
CA PHE A 97 -9.18 -17.09 -18.08
C PHE A 97 -9.84 -18.46 -18.16
N SER A 98 -9.29 -19.49 -17.51
CA SER A 98 -9.78 -20.88 -17.63
C SER A 98 -10.10 -21.55 -16.29
N GLY A 99 -9.85 -20.89 -15.15
CA GLY A 99 -10.18 -21.40 -13.83
C GLY A 99 -11.63 -21.11 -13.40
N PRO A 100 -11.98 -21.45 -12.15
CA PRO A 100 -13.28 -21.12 -11.57
C PRO A 100 -13.56 -19.61 -11.67
N GLN A 101 -14.77 -19.23 -12.08
CA GLN A 101 -15.13 -17.80 -12.23
C GLN A 101 -15.74 -17.18 -10.95
N GLU A 102 -15.62 -17.85 -9.83
CA GLU A 102 -15.97 -17.32 -8.50
C GLU A 102 -14.72 -16.69 -7.85
N ALA A 103 -14.79 -15.42 -7.48
CA ALA A 103 -13.65 -14.65 -6.94
C ALA A 103 -12.88 -15.37 -5.82
N VAL A 104 -13.60 -15.93 -4.84
CA VAL A 104 -13.02 -16.60 -3.67
C VAL A 104 -12.38 -17.97 -3.98
N ARG A 105 -12.70 -18.56 -5.12
CA ARG A 105 -12.16 -19.85 -5.58
C ARG A 105 -11.11 -19.70 -6.66
N ASN A 106 -11.02 -18.53 -7.30
CA ASN A 106 -10.08 -18.30 -8.38
C ASN A 106 -8.71 -17.89 -7.83
N PHE A 107 -7.67 -18.58 -8.29
CA PHE A 107 -6.30 -18.28 -7.88
C PHE A 107 -5.88 -16.84 -8.20
N ALA A 108 -6.29 -16.28 -9.34
CA ALA A 108 -5.85 -14.95 -9.77
C ALA A 108 -6.38 -13.85 -8.85
N THR A 109 -7.67 -13.85 -8.50
CA THR A 109 -8.29 -12.86 -7.60
C THR A 109 -7.70 -12.93 -6.20
N VAL A 110 -7.62 -14.15 -5.62
CA VAL A 110 -7.04 -14.37 -4.30
C VAL A 110 -5.56 -13.97 -4.26
N TRP A 111 -4.79 -14.36 -5.29
CA TRP A 111 -3.37 -14.03 -5.36
C TRP A 111 -3.14 -12.52 -5.49
N VAL A 112 -3.83 -11.85 -6.43
CA VAL A 112 -3.63 -10.43 -6.71
C VAL A 112 -4.01 -9.58 -5.51
N TRP A 113 -5.22 -9.74 -4.97
CA TRP A 113 -5.74 -8.80 -3.96
C TRP A 113 -5.29 -9.13 -2.55
N VAL A 114 -5.18 -10.42 -2.18
CA VAL A 114 -4.88 -10.79 -0.81
C VAL A 114 -3.38 -11.04 -0.61
N ILE A 115 -2.81 -11.94 -1.41
CA ILE A 115 -1.44 -12.39 -1.18
C ILE A 115 -0.42 -11.36 -1.68
N TRP A 116 -0.62 -10.83 -2.89
CA TRP A 116 0.34 -9.92 -3.50
C TRP A 116 0.11 -8.48 -3.04
N TRP A 117 -1.11 -7.94 -3.17
CA TRP A 117 -1.40 -6.53 -2.86
C TRP A 117 -1.34 -6.22 -1.35
N VAL A 118 -1.75 -7.15 -0.49
CA VAL A 118 -1.64 -6.98 0.96
C VAL A 118 -0.40 -7.67 1.52
N GLY A 119 -0.29 -8.98 1.37
CA GLY A 119 0.76 -9.76 2.02
C GLY A 119 2.16 -9.43 1.53
N PHE A 120 2.38 -9.37 0.20
CA PHE A 120 3.70 -9.09 -0.36
C PHE A 120 4.10 -7.61 -0.20
N VAL A 121 3.13 -6.68 -0.17
CA VAL A 121 3.38 -5.27 0.18
C VAL A 121 3.89 -5.17 1.61
N LEU A 122 3.22 -5.81 2.58
CA LEU A 122 3.67 -5.84 3.98
C LEU A 122 5.04 -6.51 4.13
N PHE A 123 5.26 -7.64 3.48
CA PHE A 123 6.56 -8.31 3.47
C PHE A 123 7.67 -7.41 2.93
N SER A 124 7.38 -6.70 1.83
CA SER A 124 8.35 -5.80 1.18
C SER A 124 8.71 -4.60 2.04
N ALA A 125 7.79 -4.10 2.86
CA ALA A 125 7.99 -2.96 3.74
C ALA A 125 8.57 -3.35 5.11
N LEU A 126 8.19 -4.51 5.67
CA LEU A 126 8.57 -4.92 7.02
C LEU A 126 9.79 -5.85 7.08
N VAL A 127 10.11 -6.53 5.98
CA VAL A 127 11.21 -7.51 5.94
C VAL A 127 12.25 -7.12 4.88
N VAL A 128 11.94 -7.34 3.60
CA VAL A 128 12.85 -7.08 2.49
C VAL A 128 12.09 -6.91 1.18
N CYS A 129 12.43 -5.91 0.39
CA CYS A 129 11.85 -5.72 -0.94
C CYS A 129 12.50 -6.67 -1.94
N LEU A 130 11.77 -7.73 -2.31
CA LEU A 130 12.19 -8.70 -3.34
C LEU A 130 11.60 -8.41 -4.71
N TRP A 131 10.75 -7.38 -4.86
CA TRP A 131 10.10 -7.07 -6.12
C TRP A 131 11.09 -6.98 -7.31
N PRO A 132 12.21 -6.27 -7.22
CA PRO A 132 13.15 -6.17 -8.34
C PRO A 132 13.74 -7.51 -8.81
N GLN A 133 13.68 -8.56 -7.97
CA GLN A 133 14.17 -9.91 -8.27
C GLN A 133 13.09 -10.82 -8.84
N ILE A 134 11.83 -10.68 -8.36
CA ILE A 134 10.72 -11.56 -8.72
C ILE A 134 9.85 -11.00 -9.85
N ASP A 135 9.89 -9.68 -10.10
CA ASP A 135 9.06 -8.95 -11.05
C ASP A 135 9.01 -9.62 -12.45
N PRO A 136 7.88 -10.27 -12.82
CA PRO A 136 7.75 -10.98 -14.09
C PRO A 136 7.71 -10.03 -15.28
N PHE A 137 7.12 -8.85 -15.12
CA PHE A 137 6.94 -7.85 -16.16
C PHE A 137 8.30 -7.32 -16.63
N ARG A 138 9.13 -6.95 -15.66
CA ARG A 138 10.51 -6.52 -15.91
C ARG A 138 11.36 -7.63 -16.55
N ARG A 139 11.18 -8.90 -16.11
CA ARG A 139 11.92 -10.04 -16.68
C ARG A 139 11.55 -10.29 -18.13
N LEU A 140 10.25 -10.29 -18.43
CA LEU A 140 9.76 -10.48 -19.80
C LEU A 140 10.16 -9.31 -20.70
N ALA A 141 10.11 -8.07 -20.20
CA ALA A 141 10.59 -6.91 -20.95
C ALA A 141 12.10 -7.00 -21.24
N ALA A 142 12.90 -7.39 -20.25
CA ALA A 142 14.34 -7.59 -20.46
C ALA A 142 14.65 -8.68 -21.50
N PHE A 143 13.90 -9.78 -21.46
CA PHE A 143 14.01 -10.86 -22.46
C PHE A 143 13.62 -10.37 -23.87
N SER A 144 12.54 -9.61 -23.99
CA SER A 144 12.10 -9.04 -25.27
C SER A 144 13.14 -8.06 -25.86
N VAL A 145 13.73 -7.20 -25.01
CA VAL A 145 14.81 -6.30 -25.44
C VAL A 145 16.05 -7.08 -25.89
N TRP A 146 16.43 -8.13 -25.15
CA TRP A 146 17.55 -9.01 -25.54
C TRP A 146 17.32 -9.64 -26.92
N GLY A 147 16.10 -10.08 -27.23
CA GLY A 147 15.73 -10.61 -28.55
C GLY A 147 15.91 -9.61 -29.71
N THR A 148 15.94 -8.31 -29.42
CA THR A 148 16.23 -7.25 -30.43
C THR A 148 17.74 -6.99 -30.64
N GLY A 149 18.61 -7.66 -29.88
CA GLY A 149 20.06 -7.38 -29.87
C GLY A 149 20.48 -6.09 -29.19
N ARG A 150 19.54 -5.35 -28.55
CA ARG A 150 19.83 -4.13 -27.82
C ARG A 150 20.30 -4.44 -26.39
N PRO A 151 21.23 -3.66 -25.81
CA PRO A 151 21.63 -3.86 -24.45
C PRO A 151 20.50 -3.41 -23.49
N TRP A 152 20.24 -4.19 -22.44
CA TRP A 152 19.38 -3.80 -21.33
C TRP A 152 20.15 -2.85 -20.41
N THR A 153 20.18 -1.57 -20.77
CA THR A 153 20.98 -0.55 -20.07
C THR A 153 20.11 0.61 -19.59
N ASP A 154 20.66 1.39 -18.65
CA ASP A 154 20.08 2.66 -18.18
C ASP A 154 20.17 3.78 -19.25
N SER A 155 20.84 3.53 -20.37
CA SER A 155 21.18 4.49 -21.42
C SER A 155 20.20 4.60 -22.58
N ALA A 156 19.10 3.87 -22.56
CA ALA A 156 18.06 4.07 -23.56
C ALA A 156 17.40 5.44 -23.34
N ALA A 157 17.21 6.19 -24.39
CA ALA A 157 16.65 7.53 -24.50
C ALA A 157 16.16 8.17 -23.18
N ASN A 158 16.63 9.39 -22.87
CA ASN A 158 16.24 10.14 -21.66
C ASN A 158 14.72 10.12 -21.48
N LEU A 159 14.24 9.32 -20.54
CA LEU A 159 12.82 9.26 -20.20
C LEU A 159 12.38 10.65 -19.68
N PRO A 160 11.38 11.31 -20.29
CA PRO A 160 10.93 12.60 -19.81
C PRO A 160 10.52 12.53 -18.33
N SER A 161 10.92 13.52 -17.53
CA SER A 161 10.61 13.53 -16.08
C SER A 161 9.11 13.46 -15.78
N ALA A 162 8.25 13.86 -16.72
CA ALA A 162 6.80 13.77 -16.63
C ALA A 162 6.30 12.31 -16.47
N PHE A 163 7.03 11.32 -16.99
CA PHE A 163 6.68 9.91 -16.86
C PHE A 163 6.70 9.42 -15.40
N GLY A 164 7.41 10.12 -14.51
CA GLY A 164 7.31 9.83 -13.06
C GLY A 164 5.92 10.05 -12.46
N LEU A 165 5.01 10.74 -13.17
CA LEU A 165 3.60 10.88 -12.78
C LEU A 165 2.75 9.63 -13.09
N LEU A 166 3.25 8.70 -13.90
CA LEU A 166 2.56 7.45 -14.19
C LEU A 166 2.47 6.55 -12.94
N ALA A 167 3.45 6.62 -12.04
CA ALA A 167 3.42 5.83 -10.81
C ALA A 167 2.23 6.20 -9.89
N PRO A 168 2.00 7.46 -9.50
CA PRO A 168 0.80 7.82 -8.73
C PRO A 168 -0.50 7.65 -9.52
N ALA A 169 -0.50 7.83 -10.84
CA ALA A 169 -1.68 7.55 -11.67
C ALA A 169 -2.04 6.06 -11.69
N GLY A 170 -1.04 5.19 -11.83
CA GLY A 170 -1.24 3.73 -11.75
C GLY A 170 -1.67 3.27 -10.36
N LEU A 171 -1.13 3.86 -9.29
CA LEU A 171 -1.60 3.60 -7.93
C LEU A 171 -3.09 3.98 -7.77
N LEU A 172 -3.50 5.14 -8.29
CA LEU A 172 -4.90 5.56 -8.27
C LEU A 172 -5.79 4.60 -9.07
N ALA A 173 -5.34 4.15 -10.24
CA ALA A 173 -6.09 3.20 -11.06
C ALA A 173 -6.28 1.85 -10.33
N ILE A 174 -5.22 1.31 -9.72
CA ILE A 174 -5.28 0.07 -8.92
C ILE A 174 -6.27 0.24 -7.76
N ALA A 175 -6.17 1.34 -7.01
CA ALA A 175 -7.07 1.60 -5.89
C ALA A 175 -8.52 1.78 -6.33
N TRP A 176 -8.77 2.42 -7.47
CA TRP A 176 -10.12 2.56 -8.00
C TRP A 176 -10.71 1.21 -8.42
N ILE A 177 -9.90 0.36 -9.05
CA ILE A 177 -10.33 -1.00 -9.42
C ILE A 177 -10.64 -1.82 -8.18
N GLU A 178 -9.77 -1.79 -7.17
CA GLU A 178 -9.92 -2.56 -5.94
C GLU A 178 -11.12 -2.12 -5.11
N LEU A 179 -11.25 -0.80 -4.87
CA LEU A 179 -12.16 -0.27 -3.86
C LEU A 179 -13.54 0.12 -4.41
N ILE A 180 -13.66 0.35 -5.71
CA ILE A 180 -14.87 0.97 -6.29
C ILE A 180 -15.49 0.13 -7.39
N SER A 181 -14.68 -0.48 -8.27
CA SER A 181 -15.22 -1.24 -9.41
C SER A 181 -15.52 -2.70 -9.04
N ASP A 182 -16.47 -3.30 -9.78
CA ASP A 182 -16.78 -4.72 -9.65
C ASP A 182 -15.73 -5.62 -10.34
N TRP A 183 -14.76 -5.01 -11.04
CA TRP A 183 -13.73 -5.76 -11.78
C TRP A 183 -12.76 -6.50 -10.87
N SER A 184 -12.62 -6.06 -9.63
CA SER A 184 -11.77 -6.75 -8.64
C SER A 184 -12.31 -8.14 -8.26
N GLU A 185 -13.63 -8.35 -8.37
CA GLU A 185 -14.31 -9.61 -8.04
C GLU A 185 -14.48 -10.53 -9.28
N ASP A 186 -14.23 -10.03 -10.48
CA ASP A 186 -14.31 -10.80 -11.73
C ASP A 186 -12.93 -11.33 -12.12
N PRO A 187 -12.69 -12.67 -12.05
CA PRO A 187 -11.41 -13.27 -12.44
C PRO A 187 -10.99 -12.94 -13.87
N HIS A 188 -11.94 -12.93 -14.81
CA HIS A 188 -11.66 -12.63 -16.21
C HIS A 188 -11.23 -11.16 -16.39
N ALA A 189 -11.89 -10.22 -15.71
CA ALA A 189 -11.51 -8.81 -15.70
C ALA A 189 -10.11 -8.61 -15.08
N VAL A 190 -9.81 -9.29 -13.96
CA VAL A 190 -8.46 -9.29 -13.36
C VAL A 190 -7.42 -9.80 -14.37
N GLY A 191 -7.72 -10.89 -15.08
CA GLY A 191 -6.84 -11.40 -16.15
C GLY A 191 -6.58 -10.39 -17.26
N LEU A 192 -7.62 -9.69 -17.73
CA LEU A 192 -7.49 -8.63 -18.74
C LEU A 192 -6.66 -7.44 -18.22
N LEU A 193 -6.88 -7.02 -16.97
CA LEU A 193 -6.11 -5.92 -16.34
C LEU A 193 -4.63 -6.27 -16.22
N VAL A 194 -4.30 -7.47 -15.76
CA VAL A 194 -2.91 -7.94 -15.65
C VAL A 194 -2.27 -8.07 -17.03
N THR A 195 -3.03 -8.54 -18.05
CA THR A 195 -2.56 -8.62 -19.43
C THR A 195 -2.30 -7.23 -20.02
N ALA A 196 -3.21 -6.28 -19.81
CA ALA A 196 -3.03 -4.88 -20.25
C ALA A 196 -1.80 -4.25 -19.59
N TYR A 197 -1.62 -4.49 -18.27
CA TYR A 197 -0.43 -4.04 -17.58
C TYR A 197 0.86 -4.67 -18.12
N LEU A 198 0.85 -5.97 -18.43
CA LEU A 198 1.98 -6.65 -19.07
C LEU A 198 2.33 -5.99 -20.41
N VAL A 199 1.34 -5.70 -21.25
CA VAL A 199 1.56 -5.02 -22.55
C VAL A 199 2.21 -3.65 -22.33
N VAL A 200 1.71 -2.84 -21.40
CA VAL A 200 2.28 -1.52 -21.07
C VAL A 200 3.72 -1.66 -20.57
N ALA A 201 4.00 -2.62 -19.70
CA ALA A 201 5.35 -2.87 -19.17
C ALA A 201 6.32 -3.33 -20.27
N LEU A 202 5.87 -4.20 -21.19
CA LEU A 202 6.67 -4.63 -22.34
C LEU A 202 6.98 -3.47 -23.30
N LEU A 203 5.98 -2.68 -23.67
CA LEU A 203 6.16 -1.52 -24.55
C LEU A 203 7.07 -0.46 -23.89
N GLY A 204 6.87 -0.16 -22.61
CA GLY A 204 7.72 0.73 -21.84
C GLY A 204 9.17 0.23 -21.74
N GLY A 205 9.35 -1.07 -21.49
CA GLY A 205 10.66 -1.70 -21.44
C GLY A 205 11.37 -1.72 -22.80
N LEU A 206 10.64 -1.97 -23.90
CA LEU A 206 11.18 -1.92 -25.26
C LEU A 206 11.59 -0.50 -25.66
N ALA A 207 10.80 0.51 -25.29
CA ALA A 207 11.06 1.91 -25.61
C ALA A 207 12.18 2.54 -24.76
N PHE A 208 12.18 2.28 -23.44
CA PHE A 208 13.01 3.00 -22.47
C PHE A 208 13.93 2.10 -21.62
N GLY A 209 13.93 0.80 -21.85
CA GLY A 209 14.78 -0.15 -21.12
C GLY A 209 14.51 -0.17 -19.61
N LEU A 210 15.58 -0.25 -18.82
CA LEU A 210 15.50 -0.30 -17.37
C LEU A 210 14.92 1.00 -16.75
N GLN A 211 15.09 2.15 -17.42
CA GLN A 211 14.58 3.43 -16.92
C GLN A 211 13.06 3.46 -16.75
N TRP A 212 12.32 2.73 -17.61
CA TRP A 212 10.87 2.57 -17.44
C TRP A 212 10.54 2.08 -16.01
N PHE A 213 11.14 0.98 -15.60
CA PHE A 213 10.88 0.35 -14.28
C PHE A 213 11.43 1.18 -13.10
N CYS A 214 12.44 2.00 -13.33
CA CYS A 214 12.99 2.87 -12.29
C CYS A 214 12.20 4.17 -12.08
N VAL A 215 11.48 4.67 -13.10
CA VAL A 215 10.87 6.01 -13.08
C VAL A 215 9.35 5.99 -13.24
N ALA A 216 8.86 5.21 -14.20
CA ALA A 216 7.48 5.29 -14.71
C ALA A 216 6.59 4.15 -14.21
N ASP A 217 7.13 2.95 -14.09
CA ASP A 217 6.36 1.75 -13.77
C ASP A 217 5.74 1.81 -12.37
N PRO A 218 4.39 1.79 -12.24
CA PRO A 218 3.71 1.97 -10.97
C PRO A 218 4.13 0.96 -9.91
N LEU A 219 4.15 -0.34 -10.25
CA LEU A 219 4.43 -1.40 -9.29
C LEU A 219 5.87 -1.35 -8.79
N SER A 220 6.84 -1.16 -9.70
CA SER A 220 8.25 -1.02 -9.32
C SER A 220 8.46 0.18 -8.40
N ARG A 221 7.75 1.29 -8.65
CA ARG A 221 7.85 2.49 -7.82
C ARG A 221 7.20 2.33 -6.44
N ILE A 222 6.03 1.69 -6.38
CA ILE A 222 5.33 1.41 -5.11
C ILE A 222 6.22 0.53 -4.23
N PHE A 223 6.71 -0.61 -4.75
CA PHE A 223 7.54 -1.51 -3.98
C PHE A 223 8.91 -0.89 -3.61
N GLU A 224 9.48 -0.08 -4.47
CA GLU A 224 10.73 0.62 -4.20
C GLU A 224 10.58 1.61 -3.03
N VAL A 225 9.54 2.45 -3.02
CA VAL A 225 9.37 3.42 -1.92
C VAL A 225 9.01 2.73 -0.61
N LEU A 226 8.16 1.70 -0.62
CA LEU A 226 7.82 0.92 0.57
C LEU A 226 9.04 0.14 1.11
N GLY A 227 9.84 -0.45 0.24
CA GLY A 227 11.05 -1.18 0.61
C GLY A 227 12.14 -0.32 1.27
N ARG A 228 12.03 1.01 1.20
CA ARG A 228 12.93 1.91 1.94
C ARG A 228 12.73 1.84 3.45
N VAL A 229 11.55 1.43 3.91
CA VAL A 229 11.24 1.22 5.34
C VAL A 229 11.90 -0.06 5.86
N ALA A 230 12.02 -1.08 5.01
CA ALA A 230 12.47 -2.41 5.36
C ALA A 230 13.83 -2.43 6.07
N PRO A 231 13.98 -3.28 7.10
CA PRO A 231 15.26 -3.46 7.80
C PRO A 231 16.30 -4.19 6.94
N LEU A 232 15.87 -5.06 6.01
CA LEU A 232 16.77 -5.74 5.09
C LEU A 232 16.73 -5.08 3.72
N SER A 233 17.88 -4.83 3.12
CA SER A 233 18.00 -4.29 1.76
C SER A 233 19.14 -4.94 1.00
N VAL A 234 18.92 -5.21 -0.29
CA VAL A 234 19.98 -5.67 -1.18
C VAL A 234 20.79 -4.44 -1.63
N VAL A 235 21.98 -4.26 -1.07
CA VAL A 235 22.85 -3.13 -1.42
C VAL A 235 23.78 -3.55 -2.54
N SER A 236 23.80 -2.71 -3.60
CA SER A 236 24.70 -2.85 -4.75
C SER A 236 25.27 -4.27 -4.90
N ARG A 237 25.04 -4.96 -5.87
CA ARG A 237 25.52 -6.29 -6.34
C ARG A 237 26.44 -7.13 -5.40
N LYS A 238 26.63 -6.81 -4.09
CA LYS A 238 27.63 -7.48 -3.24
C LYS A 238 27.20 -7.90 -1.82
N ALA A 239 26.17 -7.28 -1.22
CA ALA A 239 25.83 -7.53 0.17
C ALA A 239 24.32 -7.41 0.46
N LEU A 240 23.84 -8.17 1.43
CA LEU A 240 22.58 -7.93 2.12
C LEU A 240 22.88 -7.01 3.30
N ARG A 241 22.18 -5.88 3.38
CA ARG A 241 22.32 -4.91 4.45
C ARG A 241 21.19 -5.06 5.46
N LEU A 242 21.56 -5.31 6.70
CA LEU A 242 20.67 -5.17 7.85
C LEU A 242 20.83 -3.76 8.41
N ARG A 243 19.74 -3.03 8.56
CA ARG A 243 19.69 -1.64 9.05
C ARG A 243 18.47 -1.44 9.95
N PRO A 244 18.46 -0.43 10.85
CA PRO A 244 17.25 -0.05 11.57
C PRO A 244 16.10 0.26 10.60
N PRO A 245 14.84 -0.09 10.93
CA PRO A 245 13.69 0.28 10.12
C PRO A 245 13.68 1.79 9.83
N GLY A 246 13.37 2.17 8.59
CA GLY A 246 13.35 3.57 8.16
C GLY A 246 14.72 4.21 7.88
N GLU A 247 15.84 3.57 8.17
CA GLU A 247 17.18 4.11 7.83
C GLU A 247 17.34 4.38 6.33
N GLY A 248 16.72 3.54 5.50
CA GLY A 248 16.71 3.73 4.04
C GLY A 248 16.03 5.01 3.55
N LEU A 249 15.24 5.66 4.39
CA LEU A 249 14.58 6.93 4.09
C LEU A 249 15.50 8.14 4.24
N LEU A 250 16.61 7.97 4.97
CA LEU A 250 17.60 9.03 5.21
C LEU A 250 18.68 9.10 4.11
N ASN A 251 18.97 7.96 3.49
CA ASN A 251 20.03 7.83 2.46
C ASN A 251 19.44 7.95 1.06
N ARG A 252 18.91 9.12 0.71
CA ARG A 252 18.22 9.34 -0.58
C ARG A 252 19.10 9.92 -1.66
N SER A 253 19.04 9.32 -2.86
CA SER A 253 19.22 9.99 -4.14
C SER A 253 18.10 11.02 -4.39
N GLU A 254 18.23 11.88 -5.36
CA GLU A 254 17.19 12.87 -5.68
C GLU A 254 15.80 12.22 -5.92
N PRO A 255 14.72 12.81 -5.34
CA PRO A 255 13.37 12.27 -5.49
C PRO A 255 12.87 12.38 -6.93
N ILE A 256 12.27 11.31 -7.41
CA ILE A 256 11.66 11.26 -8.73
C ILE A 256 10.38 12.11 -8.76
N ARG A 257 10.11 12.75 -9.89
CA ARG A 257 8.85 13.49 -10.09
C ARG A 257 7.66 12.55 -9.86
N GLY A 258 6.64 13.01 -9.16
CA GLY A 258 5.46 12.19 -8.79
C GLY A 258 5.58 11.48 -7.45
N GLU A 259 6.77 11.37 -6.83
CA GLU A 259 6.94 10.64 -5.57
C GLU A 259 6.14 11.25 -4.41
N VAL A 260 5.95 12.58 -4.38
CA VAL A 260 5.10 13.22 -3.36
C VAL A 260 3.66 12.74 -3.50
N ALA A 261 3.12 12.76 -4.72
CA ALA A 261 1.76 12.27 -4.98
C ALA A 261 1.62 10.75 -4.73
N LEU A 262 2.67 9.97 -5.06
CA LEU A 262 2.67 8.53 -4.82
C LEU A 262 2.57 8.21 -3.32
N VAL A 263 3.42 8.82 -2.49
CA VAL A 263 3.46 8.52 -1.04
C VAL A 263 2.24 9.07 -0.32
N THR A 264 1.78 10.28 -0.65
CA THR A 264 0.54 10.83 -0.08
C THR A 264 -0.68 10.05 -0.56
N GLY A 265 -0.67 9.55 -1.81
CA GLY A 265 -1.69 8.67 -2.36
C GLY A 265 -1.79 7.35 -1.61
N LEU A 266 -0.67 6.70 -1.28
CA LEU A 266 -0.68 5.46 -0.47
C LEU A 266 -1.42 5.64 0.87
N ILE A 267 -1.23 6.78 1.54
CA ILE A 267 -1.93 7.06 2.80
C ILE A 267 -3.39 7.44 2.54
N GLY A 268 -3.64 8.32 1.56
CA GLY A 268 -4.99 8.79 1.23
C GLY A 268 -5.93 7.67 0.79
N ILE A 269 -5.42 6.66 0.08
CA ILE A 269 -6.20 5.49 -0.36
C ILE A 269 -6.64 4.65 0.84
N VAL A 270 -5.71 4.25 1.73
CA VAL A 270 -6.06 3.44 2.90
C VAL A 270 -6.92 4.25 3.89
N LEU A 271 -6.72 5.58 3.94
CA LEU A 271 -7.59 6.47 4.73
C LEU A 271 -9.02 6.50 4.16
N PHE A 272 -9.18 6.58 2.84
CA PHE A 272 -10.49 6.53 2.18
C PHE A 272 -11.16 5.17 2.39
N ASP A 273 -10.41 4.08 2.21
CA ASP A 273 -10.91 2.72 2.41
C ASP A 273 -11.49 2.57 3.82
N GLY A 274 -10.71 2.89 4.87
CA GLY A 274 -11.21 2.86 6.24
C GLY A 274 -12.37 3.83 6.50
N LEU A 275 -12.34 5.05 5.94
CA LEU A 275 -13.42 6.03 6.09
C LEU A 275 -14.70 5.55 5.43
N SER A 276 -14.62 4.89 4.29
CA SER A 276 -15.77 4.42 3.50
C SER A 276 -16.61 3.36 4.21
N GLU A 277 -16.09 2.77 5.28
CA GLU A 277 -16.77 1.77 6.10
C GLU A 277 -17.36 2.35 7.40
N THR A 278 -17.18 3.65 7.64
CA THR A 278 -17.64 4.30 8.88
C THR A 278 -19.06 4.84 8.77
N PRO A 279 -19.78 5.05 9.91
CA PRO A 279 -21.06 5.75 9.94
C PRO A 279 -21.00 7.16 9.36
N VAL A 280 -19.80 7.82 9.38
CA VAL A 280 -19.62 9.14 8.76
C VAL A 280 -19.79 9.06 7.25
N TRP A 281 -19.26 8.01 6.62
CA TRP A 281 -19.45 7.83 5.18
C TRP A 281 -20.90 7.50 4.83
N ALA A 282 -21.58 6.66 5.63
CA ALA A 282 -23.00 6.41 5.47
C ALA A 282 -23.79 7.72 5.52
N ALA A 283 -23.51 8.62 6.48
CA ALA A 283 -24.14 9.93 6.54
C ALA A 283 -23.83 10.82 5.33
N VAL A 284 -22.66 10.69 4.71
CA VAL A 284 -22.35 11.38 3.42
C VAL A 284 -23.23 10.84 2.30
N LEU A 285 -23.40 9.53 2.20
CA LEU A 285 -24.28 8.92 1.19
C LEU A 285 -25.73 9.36 1.37
N ASP A 286 -26.25 9.36 2.61
CA ASP A 286 -27.59 9.83 2.93
C ASP A 286 -27.75 11.31 2.58
N PHE A 287 -26.79 12.16 2.96
CA PHE A 287 -26.81 13.59 2.63
C PHE A 287 -26.85 13.83 1.10
N VAL A 288 -26.08 13.07 0.32
CA VAL A 288 -26.06 13.20 -1.15
C VAL A 288 -27.37 12.72 -1.73
N SER A 289 -27.92 11.58 -1.26
CA SER A 289 -29.17 11.00 -1.77
C SER A 289 -30.41 11.87 -1.47
N ASP A 290 -30.43 12.52 -0.30
CA ASP A 290 -31.57 13.33 0.15
C ASP A 290 -31.49 14.78 -0.35
N SER A 291 -30.33 15.20 -0.89
CA SER A 291 -30.10 16.56 -1.34
C SER A 291 -30.95 16.94 -2.55
N GLN A 292 -31.91 17.84 -2.34
CA GLN A 292 -32.75 18.38 -3.43
C GLN A 292 -31.93 19.13 -4.48
N SER A 293 -30.84 19.79 -4.11
CA SER A 293 -29.96 20.53 -5.02
C SER A 293 -29.11 19.61 -5.90
N LEU A 294 -28.71 18.44 -5.40
CA LEU A 294 -27.95 17.46 -6.18
C LEU A 294 -28.84 16.53 -7.02
N ARG A 295 -30.11 16.41 -6.68
CA ARG A 295 -31.05 15.51 -7.34
C ARG A 295 -31.10 15.62 -8.87
N PRO A 296 -31.11 16.81 -9.51
CA PRO A 296 -31.11 16.90 -10.97
C PRO A 296 -29.83 16.31 -11.58
N ALA A 297 -28.67 16.55 -10.97
CA ALA A 297 -27.40 16.00 -11.43
C ALA A 297 -27.34 14.47 -11.27
N LEU A 298 -27.82 13.94 -10.14
CA LEU A 298 -27.88 12.50 -9.88
C LEU A 298 -28.82 11.79 -10.86
N LEU A 299 -29.99 12.35 -11.14
CA LEU A 299 -30.94 11.80 -12.12
C LEU A 299 -30.35 11.83 -13.54
N TRP A 300 -29.65 12.91 -13.91
CA TRP A 300 -28.97 13.00 -15.19
C TRP A 300 -27.88 11.92 -15.33
N LEU A 301 -27.01 11.75 -14.32
CA LEU A 301 -25.99 10.70 -14.31
C LEU A 301 -26.60 9.30 -14.44
N ARG A 302 -27.67 9.04 -13.69
CA ARG A 302 -28.40 7.76 -13.77
C ARG A 302 -29.01 7.53 -15.15
N ALA A 303 -29.53 8.58 -15.79
CA ALA A 303 -30.07 8.50 -17.15
C ALA A 303 -28.98 8.19 -18.21
N GLN A 304 -27.71 8.52 -17.92
CA GLN A 304 -26.55 8.12 -18.73
C GLN A 304 -26.04 6.70 -18.40
N GLY A 305 -26.72 5.95 -17.52
CA GLY A 305 -26.31 4.60 -17.12
C GLY A 305 -25.22 4.54 -16.04
N ALA A 306 -24.91 5.67 -15.39
CA ALA A 306 -23.91 5.67 -14.34
C ALA A 306 -24.42 5.02 -13.05
N ASP A 307 -23.58 4.19 -12.41
CA ASP A 307 -23.79 3.75 -11.04
C ASP A 307 -23.49 4.91 -10.09
N LEU A 308 -24.51 5.40 -9.39
CA LEU A 308 -24.37 6.57 -8.51
C LEU A 308 -23.47 6.30 -7.30
N ILE A 309 -23.46 5.07 -6.78
CA ILE A 309 -22.61 4.69 -5.65
C ILE A 309 -21.15 4.72 -6.09
N GLN A 310 -20.84 4.13 -7.25
CA GLN A 310 -19.48 4.19 -7.81
C GLN A 310 -19.03 5.63 -8.08
N VAL A 311 -19.91 6.50 -8.58
CA VAL A 311 -19.60 7.93 -8.81
C VAL A 311 -19.29 8.63 -7.49
N ILE A 312 -20.13 8.47 -6.47
CA ILE A 312 -19.92 9.12 -5.16
C ILE A 312 -18.64 8.60 -4.49
N ARG A 313 -18.40 7.29 -4.52
CA ARG A 313 -17.16 6.69 -4.00
C ARG A 313 -15.93 7.17 -4.77
N THR A 314 -16.01 7.33 -6.09
CA THR A 314 -14.92 7.90 -6.90
C THR A 314 -14.60 9.32 -6.49
N ILE A 315 -15.61 10.17 -6.30
CA ILE A 315 -15.42 11.55 -5.83
C ILE A 315 -14.81 11.55 -4.42
N GLY A 316 -15.29 10.67 -3.53
CA GLY A 316 -14.77 10.51 -2.17
C GLY A 316 -13.29 10.10 -2.16
N LEU A 317 -12.90 9.12 -2.97
CA LEU A 317 -11.51 8.69 -3.12
C LEU A 317 -10.62 9.84 -3.60
N LEU A 318 -11.02 10.51 -4.67
CA LEU A 318 -10.26 11.64 -5.22
C LEU A 318 -10.17 12.81 -4.23
N ALA A 319 -11.26 13.14 -3.54
CA ALA A 319 -11.30 14.20 -2.53
C ALA A 319 -10.39 13.88 -1.34
N THR A 320 -10.38 12.63 -0.86
CA THR A 320 -9.53 12.21 0.25
C THR A 320 -8.05 12.27 -0.12
N ILE A 321 -7.66 11.76 -1.31
CA ILE A 321 -6.28 11.83 -1.79
C ILE A 321 -5.84 13.29 -2.01
N ALA A 322 -6.67 14.11 -2.67
CA ALA A 322 -6.36 15.52 -2.91
C ALA A 322 -6.30 16.32 -1.61
N GLY A 323 -7.22 16.05 -0.68
CA GLY A 323 -7.24 16.67 0.65
C GLY A 323 -5.99 16.33 1.46
N PHE A 324 -5.57 15.06 1.48
CA PHE A 324 -4.34 14.64 2.15
C PHE A 324 -3.09 15.24 1.51
N TYR A 325 -3.02 15.26 0.17
CA TYR A 325 -1.93 15.93 -0.58
C TYR A 325 -1.86 17.43 -0.25
N GLY A 326 -3.01 18.13 -0.29
CA GLY A 326 -3.11 19.55 0.05
C GLY A 326 -2.72 19.84 1.50
N ALA A 327 -3.20 19.02 2.46
CA ALA A 327 -2.81 19.12 3.86
C ALA A 327 -1.31 18.92 4.05
N TYR A 328 -0.70 17.95 3.36
CA TYR A 328 0.74 17.76 3.37
C TYR A 328 1.50 19.00 2.86
N LEU A 329 1.09 19.60 1.73
CA LEU A 329 1.72 20.81 1.22
C LEU A 329 1.56 22.01 2.17
N LEU A 330 0.41 22.15 2.83
CA LEU A 330 0.19 23.16 3.86
C LEU A 330 1.15 22.96 5.04
N LEU A 331 1.33 21.73 5.50
CA LEU A 331 2.31 21.42 6.56
C LEU A 331 3.73 21.78 6.14
N ILE A 332 4.12 21.48 4.92
CA ILE A 332 5.43 21.86 4.35
C ILE A 332 5.59 23.39 4.30
N LEU A 333 4.55 24.12 3.95
CA LEU A 333 4.56 25.60 3.99
C LEU A 333 4.78 26.09 5.43
N LEU A 334 4.04 25.57 6.40
CA LEU A 334 4.18 25.96 7.82
C LEU A 334 5.59 25.61 8.34
N MET A 335 6.13 24.42 8.01
CA MET A 335 7.50 24.03 8.32
C MET A 335 8.52 25.01 7.75
N ARG A 336 8.33 25.42 6.48
CA ARG A 336 9.19 26.39 5.83
C ARG A 336 9.19 27.74 6.54
N MET A 337 8.00 28.22 6.92
CA MET A 337 7.82 29.51 7.61
C MET A 337 8.49 29.51 8.98
N LEU A 338 8.20 28.49 9.81
CA LEU A 338 8.73 28.39 11.17
C LEU A 338 10.26 28.19 11.22
N ALA A 339 10.82 27.46 10.26
CA ALA A 339 12.27 27.26 10.16
C ALA A 339 13.01 28.40 9.50
N GLY A 340 12.31 29.39 8.89
CA GLY A 340 12.95 30.41 8.06
C GLY A 340 13.74 29.80 6.90
N ALA A 341 13.21 28.74 6.26
CA ALA A 341 13.94 27.97 5.27
C ALA A 341 13.98 28.71 3.91
N ARG A 342 15.17 28.75 3.29
CA ARG A 342 15.37 29.29 1.94
C ARG A 342 14.96 28.32 0.82
N LEU A 343 14.73 27.05 1.15
CA LEU A 343 14.29 26.03 0.21
C LEU A 343 12.87 26.27 -0.28
N THR A 344 12.58 25.90 -1.51
CA THR A 344 11.21 25.97 -2.07
C THR A 344 10.30 24.94 -1.41
N ILE A 345 8.98 25.16 -1.47
CA ILE A 345 7.97 24.19 -0.98
C ILE A 345 8.18 22.83 -1.64
N GLY A 346 8.41 22.79 -2.97
CA GLY A 346 8.64 21.54 -3.69
C GLY A 346 9.92 20.81 -3.26
N GLN A 347 11.00 21.53 -2.93
CA GLN A 347 12.22 20.90 -2.41
C GLN A 347 12.01 20.31 -1.02
N LEU A 348 11.33 21.05 -0.13
CA LEU A 348 10.99 20.56 1.21
C LEU A 348 10.01 19.38 1.14
N ALA A 349 8.97 19.47 0.32
CA ALA A 349 8.01 18.39 0.14
C ALA A 349 8.72 17.10 -0.30
N ARG A 350 9.58 17.17 -1.31
CA ARG A 350 10.36 16.00 -1.73
C ARG A 350 11.33 15.50 -0.67
N ALA A 351 11.88 16.39 0.16
CA ALA A 351 12.81 16.00 1.22
C ALA A 351 12.14 15.25 2.36
N PHE A 352 10.89 15.58 2.68
CA PHE A 352 10.18 15.02 3.85
C PHE A 352 9.15 13.95 3.51
N VAL A 353 8.66 13.83 2.26
CA VAL A 353 7.57 12.89 1.95
C VAL A 353 7.90 11.45 2.31
N GLY A 354 9.14 11.00 2.11
CA GLY A 354 9.56 9.65 2.50
C GLY A 354 9.41 9.36 3.99
N THR A 355 9.41 10.41 4.84
CA THR A 355 9.24 10.23 6.30
C THR A 355 7.83 9.82 6.69
N LEU A 356 6.85 9.91 5.79
CA LEU A 356 5.48 9.44 5.98
C LEU A 356 5.31 7.93 5.71
N LEU A 357 6.27 7.28 5.05
CA LEU A 357 6.15 5.86 4.68
C LEU A 357 5.94 4.91 5.86
N PRO A 358 6.58 5.10 7.04
CA PRO A 358 6.27 4.25 8.20
C PRO A 358 4.80 4.33 8.64
N ILE A 359 4.15 5.50 8.46
CA ILE A 359 2.71 5.67 8.73
C ILE A 359 1.90 4.89 7.70
N ALA A 360 2.24 5.02 6.41
CA ALA A 360 1.56 4.27 5.35
C ALA A 360 1.60 2.76 5.60
N VAL A 361 2.77 2.22 5.97
CA VAL A 361 2.95 0.80 6.27
C VAL A 361 2.18 0.38 7.52
N ALA A 362 2.23 1.18 8.59
CA ALA A 362 1.52 0.89 9.83
C ALA A 362 0.01 0.90 9.64
N TYR A 363 -0.50 1.85 8.85
CA TYR A 363 -1.93 1.93 8.56
C TYR A 363 -2.38 0.78 7.67
N HIS A 364 -1.62 0.45 6.62
CA HIS A 364 -1.88 -0.72 5.78
C HIS A 364 -1.89 -2.03 6.59
N LEU A 365 -0.93 -2.21 7.52
CA LEU A 365 -0.91 -3.36 8.42
C LEU A 365 -2.16 -3.40 9.31
N SER A 366 -2.50 -2.27 9.96
CA SER A 366 -3.62 -2.19 10.89
C SER A 366 -4.97 -2.45 10.21
N HIS A 367 -5.10 -2.01 8.97
CA HIS A 367 -6.33 -2.12 8.20
C HIS A 367 -6.52 -3.53 7.63
N TYR A 368 -5.46 -4.13 7.07
CA TYR A 368 -5.57 -5.36 6.30
C TYR A 368 -5.11 -6.64 7.02
N ILE A 369 -4.64 -6.59 8.27
CA ILE A 369 -4.10 -7.79 8.94
C ILE A 369 -5.15 -8.91 9.12
N SER A 370 -6.38 -8.56 9.46
CA SER A 370 -7.47 -9.53 9.58
C SER A 370 -7.82 -10.15 8.23
N TYR A 371 -7.93 -9.31 7.20
CA TYR A 371 -8.19 -9.75 5.83
C TYR A 371 -7.09 -10.70 5.34
N LEU A 372 -5.82 -10.35 5.54
CA LEU A 372 -4.69 -11.20 5.15
C LEU A 372 -4.70 -12.56 5.86
N LEU A 373 -4.98 -12.58 7.18
CA LEU A 373 -4.93 -13.83 7.95
C LEU A 373 -6.15 -14.72 7.73
N ILE A 374 -7.31 -14.17 7.41
CA ILE A 374 -8.54 -14.93 7.19
C ILE A 374 -8.70 -15.23 5.70
N ALA A 375 -8.83 -14.21 4.83
CA ALA A 375 -9.02 -14.43 3.40
C ALA A 375 -7.76 -14.98 2.71
N GLY A 376 -6.57 -14.72 3.25
CA GLY A 376 -5.31 -15.30 2.76
C GLY A 376 -5.29 -16.83 2.78
N GLN A 377 -6.08 -17.47 3.64
CA GLN A 377 -6.21 -18.93 3.67
C GLN A 377 -6.83 -19.51 2.39
N LEU A 378 -7.60 -18.70 1.63
CA LEU A 378 -8.16 -19.10 0.35
C LEU A 378 -7.08 -19.46 -0.69
N VAL A 379 -5.84 -19.00 -0.50
CA VAL A 379 -4.75 -19.34 -1.40
C VAL A 379 -4.44 -20.85 -1.38
N PHE A 380 -4.65 -21.54 -0.27
CA PHE A 380 -4.32 -22.97 -0.15
C PHE A 380 -5.15 -23.84 -1.11
N PRO A 381 -6.51 -23.82 -1.08
CA PRO A 381 -7.30 -24.56 -2.05
C PRO A 381 -7.13 -24.00 -3.48
N ALA A 382 -7.09 -22.69 -3.65
CA ALA A 382 -6.94 -22.07 -4.98
C ALA A 382 -5.61 -22.40 -5.67
N ALA A 383 -4.50 -22.51 -4.92
CA ALA A 383 -3.22 -22.93 -5.46
C ALA A 383 -3.14 -24.45 -5.72
N SER A 384 -3.93 -25.26 -4.97
CA SER A 384 -3.98 -26.70 -5.16
C SER A 384 -4.70 -27.12 -6.46
N ASP A 385 -5.68 -26.31 -6.88
CA ASP A 385 -6.43 -26.49 -8.14
C ASP A 385 -6.69 -25.14 -8.83
N PRO A 386 -5.67 -24.49 -9.38
CA PRO A 386 -5.82 -23.14 -9.95
C PRO A 386 -6.70 -23.09 -11.21
N PHE A 387 -6.93 -24.23 -11.86
CA PHE A 387 -7.71 -24.31 -13.09
C PHE A 387 -9.10 -24.96 -12.91
N GLY A 388 -9.45 -25.43 -11.70
CA GLY A 388 -10.74 -26.05 -11.44
C GLY A 388 -10.89 -27.44 -12.10
N LEU A 389 -9.78 -28.15 -12.28
CA LEU A 389 -9.74 -29.47 -12.93
C LEU A 389 -9.89 -30.66 -11.95
N GLY A 390 -10.14 -30.36 -10.68
CA GLY A 390 -10.21 -31.36 -9.62
C GLY A 390 -8.85 -31.82 -9.12
N TRP A 391 -7.81 -31.00 -9.32
CA TRP A 391 -6.48 -31.29 -8.80
C TRP A 391 -6.42 -31.04 -7.29
N ASP A 392 -5.55 -31.81 -6.65
CA ASP A 392 -5.22 -31.59 -5.23
C ASP A 392 -3.70 -31.67 -5.03
N VAL A 393 -2.99 -30.75 -5.71
CA VAL A 393 -1.53 -30.76 -5.81
C VAL A 393 -0.86 -30.68 -4.43
N PHE A 394 -1.47 -29.97 -3.49
CA PHE A 394 -0.91 -29.76 -2.15
C PHE A 394 -1.70 -30.47 -1.04
N GLY A 395 -2.74 -31.27 -1.34
CA GLY A 395 -3.60 -31.90 -0.34
C GLY A 395 -4.48 -30.89 0.40
N THR A 396 -4.80 -29.75 -0.22
CA THR A 396 -5.53 -28.64 0.43
C THR A 396 -6.87 -28.32 -0.24
N GLN A 397 -7.37 -29.17 -1.13
CA GLN A 397 -8.64 -28.95 -1.83
C GLN A 397 -9.82 -28.77 -0.86
N ASN A 398 -9.82 -29.52 0.24
CA ASN A 398 -10.86 -29.47 1.28
C ASN A 398 -10.51 -28.52 2.44
N TRP A 399 -9.60 -27.56 2.23
CA TRP A 399 -9.23 -26.61 3.26
C TRP A 399 -10.43 -25.72 3.63
N SER A 400 -10.78 -25.71 4.92
CA SER A 400 -11.80 -24.81 5.45
C SER A 400 -11.17 -23.57 6.07
N ILE A 401 -11.75 -22.40 5.80
CA ILE A 401 -11.29 -21.14 6.37
C ILE A 401 -11.50 -21.15 7.87
N ASN A 402 -10.44 -20.94 8.63
CA ASN A 402 -10.51 -20.70 10.06
C ASN A 402 -10.66 -19.21 10.36
N ILE A 403 -11.89 -18.76 10.56
CA ILE A 403 -12.19 -17.35 10.92
C ILE A 403 -11.70 -16.99 12.33
N SER A 404 -11.43 -18.00 13.17
CA SER A 404 -10.94 -17.79 14.53
C SER A 404 -9.42 -17.79 14.64
N VAL A 405 -8.69 -17.76 13.50
CA VAL A 405 -7.21 -17.71 13.47
C VAL A 405 -6.67 -16.47 14.20
N ILE A 406 -7.46 -15.40 14.23
CA ILE A 406 -7.16 -14.17 14.96
C ILE A 406 -8.46 -13.60 15.54
N GLY A 407 -8.45 -13.25 16.84
CA GLY A 407 -9.61 -12.64 17.49
C GLY A 407 -9.59 -11.12 17.42
N ALA A 408 -10.76 -10.48 17.61
CA ALA A 408 -10.93 -9.03 17.56
C ALA A 408 -9.99 -8.28 18.53
N ARG A 409 -9.71 -8.87 19.71
CA ARG A 409 -8.76 -8.32 20.67
C ARG A 409 -7.34 -8.25 20.09
N GLN A 410 -6.86 -9.31 19.45
CA GLN A 410 -5.52 -9.34 18.84
C GLN A 410 -5.43 -8.34 17.67
N ILE A 411 -6.46 -8.28 16.82
CA ILE A 411 -6.53 -7.31 15.71
C ILE A 411 -6.39 -5.89 16.26
N TRP A 412 -7.16 -5.56 17.30
CA TRP A 412 -7.09 -4.23 17.94
C TRP A 412 -5.68 -3.91 18.44
N TRP A 413 -5.07 -4.80 19.22
CA TRP A 413 -3.74 -4.54 19.79
C TRP A 413 -2.64 -4.50 18.75
N ILE A 414 -2.71 -5.31 17.69
CA ILE A 414 -1.77 -5.23 16.56
C ILE A 414 -1.92 -3.87 15.88
N GLY A 415 -3.15 -3.46 15.53
CA GLY A 415 -3.42 -2.20 14.90
C GLY A 415 -2.99 -0.99 15.74
N PHE A 416 -3.38 -0.99 17.01
CA PHE A 416 -3.02 0.07 17.98
C PHE A 416 -1.49 0.22 18.10
N THR A 417 -0.79 -0.89 18.30
CA THR A 417 0.67 -0.88 18.46
C THR A 417 1.37 -0.48 17.15
N ALA A 418 0.92 -1.01 16.01
CA ALA A 418 1.48 -0.69 14.71
C ALA A 418 1.34 0.80 14.38
N LEU A 419 0.16 1.39 14.61
CA LEU A 419 -0.08 2.80 14.37
C LEU A 419 0.83 3.70 15.22
N ILE A 420 0.93 3.44 16.52
CA ILE A 420 1.82 4.21 17.41
C ILE A 420 3.28 4.06 16.96
N ALA A 421 3.74 2.84 16.70
CA ALA A 421 5.11 2.57 16.28
C ALA A 421 5.44 3.24 14.95
N GLY A 422 4.53 3.17 13.96
CA GLY A 422 4.70 3.81 12.66
C GLY A 422 4.79 5.34 12.75
N HIS A 423 3.93 5.97 13.55
CA HIS A 423 3.95 7.40 13.77
C HIS A 423 5.21 7.84 14.55
N ALA A 424 5.59 7.12 15.60
CA ALA A 424 6.82 7.40 16.34
C ALA A 424 8.07 7.26 15.44
N LEU A 425 8.14 6.21 14.61
CA LEU A 425 9.22 6.04 13.65
C LEU A 425 9.26 7.17 12.63
N SER A 426 8.09 7.60 12.11
CA SER A 426 7.99 8.74 11.20
C SER A 426 8.51 10.03 11.82
N VAL A 427 8.16 10.31 13.09
CA VAL A 427 8.67 11.45 13.85
C VAL A 427 10.20 11.40 13.97
N LEU A 428 10.76 10.24 14.34
CA LEU A 428 12.21 10.05 14.46
C LEU A 428 12.94 10.28 13.14
N VAL A 429 12.42 9.70 12.04
CA VAL A 429 13.00 9.85 10.70
C VAL A 429 12.88 11.29 10.21
N ALA A 430 11.73 11.95 10.42
CA ALA A 430 11.50 13.34 10.04
C ALA A 430 12.46 14.28 10.81
N HIS A 431 12.65 14.06 12.11
CA HIS A 431 13.58 14.88 12.89
C HIS A 431 15.05 14.68 12.46
N ARG A 432 15.48 13.44 12.22
CA ARG A 432 16.81 13.15 11.64
C ARG A 432 16.98 13.82 10.28
N ARG A 433 15.96 13.79 9.44
CA ARG A 433 15.98 14.47 8.13
C ARG A 433 16.08 15.98 8.27
N ALA A 434 15.36 16.57 9.23
CA ALA A 434 15.45 18.00 9.54
C ALA A 434 16.87 18.40 9.99
N LEU A 435 17.51 17.61 10.86
CA LEU A 435 18.89 17.84 11.31
C LEU A 435 19.91 17.76 10.15
N GLN A 436 19.69 16.86 9.17
CA GLN A 436 20.53 16.80 7.96
C GLN A 436 20.36 18.03 7.06
N LEU A 437 19.14 18.56 6.97
CA LEU A 437 18.80 19.62 6.04
C LEU A 437 19.13 21.01 6.56
N PHE A 438 18.81 21.29 7.83
CA PHE A 438 18.89 22.64 8.39
C PHE A 438 20.24 22.97 9.05
N LYS A 439 21.08 21.99 9.36
CA LYS A 439 22.40 22.15 10.04
C LYS A 439 22.34 22.94 11.38
N ASP A 440 21.20 23.51 11.74
CA ASP A 440 20.92 24.24 12.98
C ASP A 440 19.82 23.51 13.75
N SER A 441 20.14 23.07 14.97
CA SER A 441 19.21 22.29 15.81
C SER A 441 17.92 23.03 16.13
N ARG A 442 17.97 24.36 16.32
CA ARG A 442 16.78 25.17 16.61
C ARG A 442 15.84 25.24 15.39
N ARG A 443 16.40 25.51 14.20
CA ARG A 443 15.60 25.52 12.96
C ARG A 443 15.04 24.15 12.63
N ALA A 444 15.84 23.09 12.83
CA ALA A 444 15.40 21.72 12.68
C ALA A 444 14.20 21.43 13.63
N ALA A 445 14.28 21.79 14.91
CA ALA A 445 13.22 21.60 15.87
C ALA A 445 11.94 22.38 15.50
N LEU A 446 12.07 23.68 15.18
CA LEU A 446 10.95 24.52 14.79
C LEU A 446 10.24 23.99 13.54
N SER A 447 11.00 23.48 12.56
CA SER A 447 10.42 22.89 11.35
C SER A 447 9.51 21.69 11.65
N GLN A 448 9.77 20.94 12.73
CA GLN A 448 9.05 19.71 13.03
C GLN A 448 7.77 19.92 13.85
N ILE A 449 7.53 21.11 14.39
CA ILE A 449 6.32 21.41 15.20
C ILE A 449 5.02 21.15 14.40
N PRO A 450 4.83 21.70 13.17
CA PRO A 450 3.62 21.44 12.40
C PRO A 450 3.45 19.96 12.06
N MET A 451 4.54 19.30 11.68
CA MET A 451 4.53 17.88 11.33
C MET A 451 4.15 17.01 12.52
N THR A 452 4.67 17.32 13.72
CA THR A 452 4.35 16.57 14.96
C THR A 452 2.88 16.74 15.32
N ILE A 453 2.33 17.95 15.26
CA ILE A 453 0.90 18.21 15.53
C ILE A 453 0.03 17.41 14.55
N ALA A 454 0.38 17.41 13.26
CA ALA A 454 -0.34 16.65 12.26
C ALA A 454 -0.23 15.13 12.49
N MET A 455 0.94 14.62 12.88
CA MET A 455 1.13 13.21 13.19
C MET A 455 0.32 12.77 14.41
N VAL A 456 0.22 13.60 15.45
CA VAL A 456 -0.67 13.34 16.58
C VAL A 456 -2.12 13.29 16.10
N GLY A 457 -2.58 14.28 15.33
CA GLY A 457 -3.93 14.32 14.77
C GLY A 457 -4.23 13.10 13.88
N LEU A 458 -3.28 12.71 13.02
CA LEU A 458 -3.44 11.55 12.14
C LEU A 458 -3.46 10.24 12.94
N THR A 459 -2.69 10.12 14.04
CA THR A 459 -2.74 8.96 14.93
C THR A 459 -4.14 8.82 15.55
N VAL A 460 -4.68 9.92 16.06
CA VAL A 460 -6.03 9.95 16.65
C VAL A 460 -7.08 9.59 15.61
N LEU A 461 -7.01 10.18 14.40
CA LEU A 461 -7.93 9.89 13.30
C LEU A 461 -7.87 8.42 12.87
N SER A 462 -6.67 7.87 12.68
CA SER A 462 -6.48 6.48 12.24
C SER A 462 -7.03 5.48 13.28
N LEU A 463 -6.78 5.73 14.57
CA LEU A 463 -7.32 4.89 15.64
C LEU A 463 -8.84 5.05 15.78
N TRP A 464 -9.35 6.26 15.57
CA TRP A 464 -10.79 6.49 15.57
C TRP A 464 -11.47 5.71 14.44
N ILE A 465 -10.93 5.75 13.21
CA ILE A 465 -11.44 4.95 12.08
C ILE A 465 -11.41 3.45 12.43
N LEU A 466 -10.27 2.95 12.95
CA LEU A 466 -10.12 1.54 13.32
C LEU A 466 -11.13 1.09 14.40
N SER A 467 -11.62 2.01 15.23
CA SER A 467 -12.58 1.73 16.30
C SER A 467 -14.05 1.77 15.86
N GLN A 468 -14.32 2.27 14.64
CA GLN A 468 -15.71 2.43 14.20
C GLN A 468 -16.35 1.07 13.92
N PRO A 469 -17.67 0.91 14.21
CA PRO A 469 -18.40 -0.25 13.73
C PRO A 469 -18.49 -0.20 12.20
N ILE A 470 -18.35 -1.35 11.58
CA ILE A 470 -18.55 -1.50 10.13
C ILE A 470 -20.04 -1.31 9.86
N THR A 471 -20.38 -0.31 9.05
CA THR A 471 -21.75 -0.06 8.58
C THR A 471 -21.91 -0.68 7.20
N LYS A 472 -22.51 -1.85 7.15
CA LYS A 472 -23.02 -2.47 5.90
C LYS A 472 -24.37 -3.04 6.12
#